data_2e0303c105100863fbf40d636de1a296
#
_entry.id   2e0303c105100863fbf40d636de1a296
#
_cell.length_a   1.000
_cell.length_b   1.000
_cell.length_c   1.000
_cell.angle_alpha   90.00
_cell.angle_beta   90.00
_cell.angle_gamma   90.00
#
_symmetry.space_group_name_H-M   'P 1'
#
loop_
_entity.id
_entity.type
_entity.pdbx_description
1 polymer ?
#
loop_
_entity_poly.entity_id
_entity_poly.type
_entity_poly.pdbx_seq_one_letter_code
_entity_poly.pdbx_strand_id
1 'polypeptide(L)'
;MTALADLQQHLTRFWAMPHHQDDELNAKLKEVQSWQQARLQQTHRELFEQPKNKLMADYFLTQLYGGEEFKLLAEQLARILPKAKKLERLAKESALEAGSMGIQAAIFAIELDLHLAQWLLAQDLPVNEENMLAAYRTVDEEDERRVQIANLKDVCYRTDKHLNSFMLKKAFALAKNTAYRHGYQPLYDFIDTGFKAMKPLTSVSDFIEPFCKRELSIIDQVHDTDNGSKPVAFGVS
;
A
#
# COMPACT_ATOMS: atom_id res chain seq x y z
N MET A 1 17.08 12.54 -9.09
CA MET A 1 16.51 11.69 -10.17
C MET A 1 15.16 12.27 -10.56
N THR A 2 14.62 11.97 -11.74
CA THR A 2 13.22 12.38 -12.08
C THR A 2 12.25 11.37 -11.45
N ALA A 3 11.03 11.80 -11.13
CA ALA A 3 9.99 10.92 -10.57
C ALA A 3 9.76 9.63 -11.39
N LEU A 4 9.93 9.68 -12.70
CA LEU A 4 9.83 8.50 -13.57
C LEU A 4 11.05 7.56 -13.44
N ALA A 5 12.24 8.10 -13.22
CA ALA A 5 13.43 7.27 -12.97
C ALA A 5 13.32 6.55 -11.62
N ASP A 6 12.82 7.25 -10.61
CA ASP A 6 12.55 6.66 -9.29
C ASP A 6 11.49 5.56 -9.39
N LEU A 7 10.39 5.82 -10.11
CA LEU A 7 9.36 4.83 -10.35
C LEU A 7 9.89 3.58 -11.08
N GLN A 8 10.75 3.78 -12.10
CA GLN A 8 11.40 2.67 -12.81
C GLN A 8 12.26 1.83 -11.86
N GLN A 9 13.00 2.47 -10.96
CA GLN A 9 13.85 1.78 -9.98
C GLN A 9 12.98 0.96 -8.99
N HIS A 10 11.88 1.53 -8.50
CA HIS A 10 10.95 0.82 -7.60
C HIS A 10 10.33 -0.41 -8.27
N LEU A 11 9.89 -0.29 -9.52
CA LEU A 11 9.37 -1.44 -10.26
C LEU A 11 10.43 -2.49 -10.55
N THR A 12 11.68 -2.09 -10.85
CA THR A 12 12.79 -3.04 -11.01
C THR A 12 13.02 -3.82 -9.72
N ARG A 13 12.99 -3.15 -8.56
CA ARG A 13 13.09 -3.80 -7.23
C ARG A 13 11.96 -4.78 -6.99
N PHE A 14 10.72 -4.39 -7.30
CA PHE A 14 9.54 -5.26 -7.17
C PHE A 14 9.71 -6.55 -7.96
N TRP A 15 10.05 -6.46 -9.25
CA TRP A 15 10.22 -7.63 -10.13
C TRP A 15 11.44 -8.51 -9.77
N ALA A 16 12.38 -7.99 -9.00
CA ALA A 16 13.52 -8.75 -8.49
C ALA A 16 13.20 -9.53 -7.21
N MET A 17 12.03 -9.36 -6.60
CA MET A 17 11.64 -10.07 -5.38
C MET A 17 11.50 -11.58 -5.63
N PRO A 18 11.96 -12.44 -4.71
CA PRO A 18 12.05 -13.89 -4.93
C PRO A 18 10.70 -14.59 -5.12
N HIS A 19 9.61 -14.07 -4.54
CA HIS A 19 8.27 -14.65 -4.67
C HIS A 19 7.74 -14.70 -6.12
N HIS A 20 8.34 -13.95 -7.05
CA HIS A 20 8.00 -14.06 -8.48
C HIS A 20 8.58 -15.31 -9.17
N GLN A 21 9.54 -15.99 -8.53
CA GLN A 21 10.23 -17.16 -9.06
C GLN A 21 10.05 -18.40 -8.16
N ASP A 22 9.35 -18.25 -7.06
CA ASP A 22 9.11 -19.29 -6.05
C ASP A 22 7.62 -19.34 -5.71
N ASP A 23 6.93 -20.36 -6.23
CA ASP A 23 5.49 -20.52 -6.09
C ASP A 23 5.08 -20.77 -4.62
N GLU A 24 5.90 -21.48 -3.84
CA GLU A 24 5.63 -21.78 -2.44
C GLU A 24 5.73 -20.51 -1.59
N LEU A 25 6.78 -19.72 -1.80
CA LEU A 25 6.95 -18.42 -1.17
C LEU A 25 5.85 -17.44 -1.58
N ASN A 26 5.44 -17.43 -2.85
CA ASN A 26 4.33 -16.62 -3.33
C ASN A 26 3.00 -17.00 -2.65
N ALA A 27 2.75 -18.30 -2.47
CA ALA A 27 1.56 -18.77 -1.75
C ALA A 27 1.59 -18.32 -0.28
N LYS A 28 2.74 -18.45 0.40
CA LYS A 28 2.91 -18.01 1.79
C LYS A 28 2.76 -16.49 1.92
N LEU A 29 3.29 -15.70 0.99
CA LEU A 29 3.12 -14.25 0.97
C LEU A 29 1.63 -13.86 0.84
N LYS A 30 0.87 -14.56 0.01
CA LYS A 30 -0.59 -14.34 -0.13
C LYS A 30 -1.34 -14.64 1.17
N GLU A 31 -0.95 -15.70 1.90
CA GLU A 31 -1.52 -16.00 3.22
C GLU A 31 -1.22 -14.87 4.22
N VAL A 32 0.04 -14.39 4.28
CA VAL A 32 0.44 -13.27 5.14
C VAL A 32 -0.35 -12.01 4.79
N GLN A 33 -0.44 -11.63 3.51
CA GLN A 33 -1.19 -10.46 3.07
C GLN A 33 -2.69 -10.57 3.41
N SER A 34 -3.28 -11.75 3.23
CA SER A 34 -4.69 -11.99 3.60
C SER A 34 -4.92 -11.83 5.11
N TRP A 35 -4.00 -12.36 5.92
CA TRP A 35 -4.05 -12.18 7.37
C TRP A 35 -3.90 -10.71 7.76
N GLN A 36 -2.98 -9.97 7.14
CA GLN A 36 -2.77 -8.55 7.38
C GLN A 36 -4.02 -7.71 7.02
N GLN A 37 -4.66 -8.01 5.90
CA GLN A 37 -5.90 -7.34 5.50
C GLN A 37 -7.02 -7.57 6.52
N ALA A 38 -7.20 -8.83 6.96
CA ALA A 38 -8.18 -9.18 7.99
C ALA A 38 -7.87 -8.47 9.33
N ARG A 39 -6.60 -8.45 9.73
CA ARG A 39 -6.13 -7.75 10.93
C ARG A 39 -6.41 -6.25 10.83
N LEU A 40 -6.06 -5.59 9.72
CA LEU A 40 -6.31 -4.17 9.51
C LEU A 40 -7.81 -3.85 9.58
N GLN A 41 -8.65 -4.66 8.92
CA GLN A 41 -10.09 -4.47 8.93
C GLN A 41 -10.66 -4.56 10.34
N GLN A 42 -10.17 -5.48 11.15
CA GLN A 42 -10.61 -5.66 12.53
C GLN A 42 -10.09 -4.55 13.45
N THR A 43 -8.78 -4.25 13.38
CA THR A 43 -8.11 -3.23 14.19
C THR A 43 -8.70 -1.84 13.99
N HIS A 44 -9.10 -1.53 12.75
CA HIS A 44 -9.61 -0.23 12.35
C HIS A 44 -11.12 -0.23 12.09
N ARG A 45 -11.86 -1.24 12.59
CA ARG A 45 -13.29 -1.39 12.33
C ARG A 45 -14.07 -0.10 12.56
N GLU A 46 -13.92 0.54 13.72
CA GLU A 46 -14.64 1.78 14.04
C GLU A 46 -14.33 2.93 13.08
N LEU A 47 -13.09 3.03 12.60
CA LEU A 47 -12.68 4.02 11.61
C LEU A 47 -13.23 3.68 10.23
N PHE A 48 -13.12 2.42 9.81
CA PHE A 48 -13.46 1.96 8.47
C PHE A 48 -14.97 1.88 8.22
N GLU A 49 -15.78 1.54 9.24
CA GLU A 49 -17.24 1.47 9.14
C GLU A 49 -17.93 2.85 9.10
N GLN A 50 -17.20 3.94 9.39
CA GLN A 50 -17.78 5.28 9.23
C GLN A 50 -18.17 5.51 7.77
N PRO A 51 -19.41 5.96 7.46
CA PRO A 51 -19.88 6.09 6.08
C PRO A 51 -18.97 6.94 5.18
N LYS A 52 -18.36 7.99 5.73
CA LYS A 52 -17.40 8.86 5.01
C LYS A 52 -16.07 8.18 4.70
N ASN A 53 -15.67 7.17 5.48
CA ASN A 53 -14.37 6.51 5.39
C ASN A 53 -14.41 5.21 4.59
N LYS A 54 -15.60 4.64 4.37
CA LYS A 54 -15.77 3.30 3.79
C LYS A 54 -15.04 3.12 2.45
N LEU A 55 -15.19 4.06 1.52
CA LEU A 55 -14.52 3.97 0.21
C LEU A 55 -12.99 4.06 0.33
N MET A 56 -12.50 4.84 1.30
CA MET A 56 -11.06 4.94 1.54
C MET A 56 -10.51 3.68 2.20
N ALA A 57 -11.24 3.09 3.14
CA ALA A 57 -10.91 1.81 3.75
C ALA A 57 -10.85 0.69 2.70
N ASP A 58 -11.87 0.57 1.84
CA ASP A 58 -11.90 -0.39 0.75
C ASP A 58 -10.71 -0.20 -0.20
N TYR A 59 -10.39 1.05 -0.57
CA TYR A 59 -9.24 1.36 -1.42
C TYR A 59 -7.91 0.95 -0.77
N PHE A 60 -7.73 1.23 0.52
CA PHE A 60 -6.55 0.80 1.27
C PHE A 60 -6.38 -0.71 1.26
N LEU A 61 -7.42 -1.43 1.61
CA LEU A 61 -7.38 -2.88 1.74
C LEU A 61 -7.21 -3.60 0.40
N THR A 62 -7.82 -3.09 -0.69
CA THR A 62 -7.88 -3.81 -1.96
C THR A 62 -6.85 -3.32 -2.98
N GLN A 63 -6.50 -2.04 -2.98
CA GLN A 63 -5.69 -1.45 -4.04
C GLN A 63 -4.27 -1.08 -3.61
N LEU A 64 -4.06 -0.72 -2.33
CA LEU A 64 -2.75 -0.28 -1.84
C LEU A 64 -2.00 -1.37 -1.07
N TYR A 65 -2.68 -2.42 -0.64
CA TYR A 65 -2.08 -3.43 0.24
C TYR A 65 -1.43 -4.61 -0.50
N GLY A 66 -1.12 -4.48 -1.77
CA GLY A 66 -0.49 -5.56 -2.54
C GLY A 66 -1.50 -6.50 -3.22
N GLY A 67 -1.07 -7.74 -3.49
CA GLY A 67 -1.89 -8.75 -4.14
C GLY A 67 -1.89 -8.67 -5.67
N GLU A 68 -2.83 -9.36 -6.31
CA GLU A 68 -2.90 -9.46 -7.77
C GLU A 68 -3.21 -8.12 -8.45
N GLU A 69 -4.01 -7.26 -7.81
CA GLU A 69 -4.31 -5.92 -8.32
C GLU A 69 -3.05 -5.07 -8.44
N PHE A 70 -2.17 -5.11 -7.43
CA PHE A 70 -0.91 -4.40 -7.48
C PHE A 70 0.03 -4.95 -8.55
N LYS A 71 0.07 -6.28 -8.74
CA LYS A 71 0.85 -6.91 -9.80
C LYS A 71 0.40 -6.44 -11.18
N LEU A 72 -0.91 -6.42 -11.43
CA LEU A 72 -1.48 -5.90 -12.68
C LEU A 72 -1.12 -4.43 -12.90
N LEU A 73 -1.18 -3.61 -11.86
CA LEU A 73 -0.76 -2.20 -11.91
C LEU A 73 0.73 -2.08 -12.24
N ALA A 74 1.60 -2.86 -11.59
CA ALA A 74 3.05 -2.87 -11.83
C ALA A 74 3.40 -3.30 -13.27
N GLU A 75 2.72 -4.30 -13.83
CA GLU A 75 2.84 -4.71 -15.24
C GLU A 75 2.47 -3.59 -16.20
N GLN A 76 1.38 -2.88 -15.91
CA GLN A 76 0.93 -1.73 -16.72
C GLN A 76 1.95 -0.59 -16.68
N LEU A 77 2.44 -0.26 -15.49
CA LEU A 77 3.45 0.77 -15.31
C LEU A 77 4.74 0.42 -16.04
N ALA A 78 5.23 -0.80 -15.92
CA ALA A 78 6.41 -1.27 -16.65
C ALA A 78 6.26 -1.12 -18.18
N ARG A 79 5.06 -1.35 -18.73
CA ARG A 79 4.76 -1.19 -20.15
C ARG A 79 4.72 0.27 -20.60
N ILE A 80 4.28 1.18 -19.70
CA ILE A 80 4.11 2.61 -20.01
C ILE A 80 5.42 3.38 -19.88
N LEU A 81 6.21 3.09 -18.86
CA LEU A 81 7.40 3.86 -18.49
C LEU A 81 8.40 4.09 -19.62
N PRO A 82 8.72 3.12 -20.49
CA PRO A 82 9.63 3.36 -21.62
C PRO A 82 9.13 4.41 -22.61
N LYS A 83 7.82 4.68 -22.61
CA LYS A 83 7.15 5.67 -23.50
C LYS A 83 6.79 6.96 -22.76
N ALA A 84 7.10 7.05 -21.48
CA ALA A 84 6.58 8.06 -20.56
C ALA A 84 7.22 9.46 -20.69
N LYS A 85 8.24 9.65 -21.54
CA LYS A 85 8.76 10.99 -21.89
C LYS A 85 7.68 11.97 -22.36
N LYS A 86 6.54 11.45 -22.87
CA LYS A 86 5.36 12.26 -23.19
C LYS A 86 4.54 12.61 -21.94
N LEU A 87 4.53 11.75 -20.92
CA LEU A 87 3.81 12.00 -19.67
C LEU A 87 4.47 13.10 -18.85
N GLU A 88 5.80 13.19 -18.84
CA GLU A 88 6.54 14.29 -18.19
C GLU A 88 6.15 15.66 -18.70
N ARG A 89 5.74 15.75 -19.99
CA ARG A 89 5.28 17.00 -20.60
C ARG A 89 3.80 17.32 -20.31
N LEU A 90 3.01 16.33 -19.92
CA LEU A 90 1.56 16.45 -19.74
C LEU A 90 1.13 16.46 -18.28
N ALA A 91 1.88 15.85 -17.39
CA ALA A 91 1.61 15.81 -15.97
C ALA A 91 2.52 16.79 -15.21
N LYS A 92 1.99 17.39 -14.14
CA LYS A 92 2.81 18.18 -13.22
C LYS A 92 3.80 17.24 -12.51
N GLU A 93 5.05 17.64 -12.41
CA GLU A 93 6.13 16.88 -11.76
C GLU A 93 5.70 16.40 -10.36
N SER A 94 5.10 17.26 -9.56
CA SER A 94 4.59 16.92 -8.23
C SER A 94 3.51 15.84 -8.18
N ALA A 95 2.71 15.68 -9.25
CA ALA A 95 1.73 14.60 -9.36
C ALA A 95 2.41 13.27 -9.71
N LEU A 96 3.46 13.30 -10.53
CA LEU A 96 4.30 12.13 -10.83
C LEU A 96 5.08 11.68 -9.59
N GLU A 97 5.61 12.62 -8.81
CA GLU A 97 6.27 12.35 -7.53
C GLU A 97 5.31 11.65 -6.54
N ALA A 98 4.10 12.20 -6.34
CA ALA A 98 3.10 11.59 -5.46
C ALA A 98 2.72 10.17 -5.91
N GLY A 99 2.57 9.95 -7.22
CA GLY A 99 2.33 8.62 -7.79
C GLY A 99 3.49 7.66 -7.56
N SER A 100 4.73 8.11 -7.79
CA SER A 100 5.94 7.32 -7.55
C SER A 100 6.06 6.93 -6.07
N MET A 101 5.81 7.86 -5.15
CA MET A 101 5.81 7.60 -3.71
C MET A 101 4.74 6.59 -3.29
N GLY A 102 3.54 6.66 -3.88
CA GLY A 102 2.48 5.67 -3.62
C GLY A 102 2.88 4.25 -4.04
N ILE A 103 3.48 4.11 -5.22
CA ILE A 103 4.01 2.82 -5.70
C ILE A 103 5.17 2.33 -4.82
N GLN A 104 6.08 3.23 -4.43
CA GLN A 104 7.16 2.90 -3.50
C GLN A 104 6.61 2.39 -2.16
N ALA A 105 5.61 3.06 -1.59
CA ALA A 105 5.00 2.67 -0.33
C ALA A 105 4.35 1.28 -0.42
N ALA A 106 3.64 0.98 -1.52
CA ALA A 106 3.05 -0.33 -1.77
C ALA A 106 4.11 -1.43 -1.92
N ILE A 107 5.19 -1.18 -2.68
CA ILE A 107 6.30 -2.12 -2.85
C ILE A 107 6.98 -2.39 -1.51
N PHE A 108 7.20 -1.35 -0.71
CA PHE A 108 7.80 -1.48 0.61
C PHE A 108 6.92 -2.31 1.57
N ALA A 109 5.60 -2.14 1.52
CA ALA A 109 4.68 -2.97 2.28
C ALA A 109 4.76 -4.45 1.88
N ILE A 110 4.82 -4.74 0.57
CA ILE A 110 4.98 -6.11 0.05
C ILE A 110 6.30 -6.72 0.52
N GLU A 111 7.38 -5.96 0.49
CA GLU A 111 8.71 -6.42 0.92
C GLU A 111 8.74 -6.80 2.40
N LEU A 112 8.19 -5.96 3.27
CA LEU A 112 8.10 -6.27 4.70
C LEU A 112 7.23 -7.51 4.99
N ASP A 113 6.15 -7.70 4.25
CA ASP A 113 5.33 -8.91 4.37
C ASP A 113 6.01 -10.16 3.78
N LEU A 114 6.83 -9.96 2.75
CA LEU A 114 7.65 -11.02 2.17
C LEU A 114 8.69 -11.55 3.16
N HIS A 115 9.31 -10.69 3.96
CA HIS A 115 10.25 -11.12 5.00
C HIS A 115 9.56 -11.96 6.08
N LEU A 116 8.34 -11.61 6.49
CA LEU A 116 7.52 -12.43 7.39
C LEU A 116 7.17 -13.78 6.73
N ALA A 117 6.77 -13.77 5.46
CA ALA A 117 6.45 -14.98 4.72
C ALA A 117 7.67 -15.92 4.59
N GLN A 118 8.85 -15.38 4.31
CA GLN A 118 10.11 -16.14 4.24
C GLN A 118 10.44 -16.80 5.58
N TRP A 119 10.30 -16.06 6.69
CA TRP A 119 10.52 -16.62 8.02
C TRP A 119 9.53 -17.74 8.35
N LEU A 120 8.25 -17.51 8.12
CA LEU A 120 7.20 -18.51 8.38
C LEU A 120 7.40 -19.78 7.53
N LEU A 121 7.76 -19.61 6.26
CA LEU A 121 8.03 -20.71 5.35
C LEU A 121 9.26 -21.51 5.80
N ALA A 122 10.34 -20.83 6.17
CA ALA A 122 11.55 -21.47 6.66
C ALA A 122 11.38 -22.25 7.97
N GLN A 123 10.37 -21.89 8.79
CA GLN A 123 10.01 -22.58 10.03
C GLN A 123 8.90 -23.62 9.83
N ASP A 124 8.36 -23.78 8.61
CA ASP A 124 7.19 -24.62 8.30
C ASP A 124 5.99 -24.29 9.19
N LEU A 125 5.72 -22.99 9.41
CA LEU A 125 4.66 -22.50 10.29
C LEU A 125 3.44 -22.01 9.51
N PRO A 126 2.21 -22.29 9.98
CA PRO A 126 1.00 -21.70 9.41
C PRO A 126 0.87 -20.22 9.77
N VAL A 127 0.16 -19.47 8.95
CA VAL A 127 -0.17 -18.06 9.21
C VAL A 127 -1.32 -17.98 10.22
N ASN A 128 -1.02 -17.56 11.44
CA ASN A 128 -1.98 -17.27 12.51
C ASN A 128 -1.40 -16.18 13.43
N GLU A 129 -2.19 -15.70 14.38
CA GLU A 129 -1.79 -14.57 15.25
C GLU A 129 -0.51 -14.85 16.03
N GLU A 130 -0.37 -16.04 16.62
CA GLU A 130 0.81 -16.44 17.42
C GLU A 130 2.07 -16.46 16.56
N ASN A 131 2.03 -17.11 15.40
CA ASN A 131 3.17 -17.25 14.51
C ASN A 131 3.52 -15.92 13.83
N MET A 132 2.53 -15.09 13.51
CA MET A 132 2.75 -13.73 12.99
C MET A 132 3.43 -12.85 14.03
N LEU A 133 3.02 -12.93 15.31
CA LEU A 133 3.69 -12.20 16.39
C LEU A 133 5.14 -12.65 16.56
N ALA A 134 5.39 -13.96 16.51
CA ALA A 134 6.74 -14.52 16.55
C ALA A 134 7.58 -14.05 15.36
N ALA A 135 7.00 -14.06 14.14
CA ALA A 135 7.64 -13.59 12.93
C ALA A 135 8.04 -12.11 13.04
N TYR A 136 7.12 -11.23 13.45
CA TYR A 136 7.40 -9.81 13.65
C TYR A 136 8.57 -9.57 14.60
N ARG A 137 8.60 -10.26 15.73
CA ARG A 137 9.64 -10.12 16.75
C ARG A 137 10.99 -10.69 16.30
N THR A 138 10.98 -11.75 15.48
CA THR A 138 12.22 -12.41 15.04
C THR A 138 12.83 -11.72 13.84
N VAL A 139 12.01 -11.27 12.89
CA VAL A 139 12.47 -10.49 11.74
C VAL A 139 12.95 -9.10 12.17
N ASP A 140 12.37 -8.55 13.25
CA ASP A 140 12.79 -7.33 13.95
C ASP A 140 12.93 -6.09 13.04
N GLU A 141 11.91 -5.84 12.25
CA GLU A 141 11.82 -4.67 11.34
C GLU A 141 10.94 -3.56 11.94
N GLU A 142 11.12 -3.24 13.21
CA GLU A 142 10.34 -2.21 13.90
C GLU A 142 10.51 -0.84 13.22
N ASP A 143 11.73 -0.41 12.98
CA ASP A 143 12.03 0.88 12.38
C ASP A 143 11.49 0.98 10.96
N GLU A 144 11.58 -0.07 10.16
CA GLU A 144 11.05 -0.17 8.81
C GLU A 144 9.52 -0.06 8.81
N ARG A 145 8.84 -0.69 9.76
CA ARG A 145 7.39 -0.58 9.93
C ARG A 145 6.97 0.84 10.31
N ARG A 146 7.73 1.53 11.16
CA ARG A 146 7.50 2.95 11.46
C ARG A 146 7.69 3.83 10.23
N VAL A 147 8.72 3.57 9.43
CA VAL A 147 8.95 4.25 8.14
C VAL A 147 7.80 3.98 7.17
N GLN A 148 7.29 2.74 7.10
CA GLN A 148 6.12 2.39 6.29
C GLN A 148 4.91 3.27 6.63
N ILE A 149 4.59 3.42 7.93
CA ILE A 149 3.46 4.24 8.40
C ILE A 149 3.68 5.73 8.08
N ALA A 150 4.90 6.23 8.27
CA ALA A 150 5.25 7.61 7.94
C ALA A 150 5.13 7.90 6.43
N ASN A 151 5.60 6.99 5.58
CA ASN A 151 5.50 7.09 4.13
C ASN A 151 4.03 7.08 3.67
N LEU A 152 3.21 6.19 4.22
CA LEU A 152 1.79 6.12 3.91
C LEU A 152 1.08 7.44 4.24
N LYS A 153 1.39 8.01 5.40
CA LYS A 153 0.87 9.32 5.84
C LYS A 153 1.25 10.42 4.85
N ASP A 154 2.53 10.51 4.46
CA ASP A 154 3.01 11.53 3.51
C ASP A 154 2.37 11.37 2.13
N VAL A 155 2.24 10.15 1.63
CA VAL A 155 1.52 9.84 0.37
C VAL A 155 0.08 10.35 0.42
N CYS A 156 -0.65 10.10 1.52
CA CYS A 156 -2.03 10.56 1.67
C CYS A 156 -2.15 12.09 1.61
N TYR A 157 -1.30 12.80 2.34
CA TYR A 157 -1.31 14.28 2.32
C TYR A 157 -0.90 14.87 0.98
N ARG A 158 0.12 14.32 0.32
CA ARG A 158 0.54 14.78 -1.01
C ARG A 158 -0.54 14.51 -2.04
N THR A 159 -1.16 13.34 -1.99
CA THR A 159 -2.24 12.98 -2.90
C THR A 159 -3.43 13.91 -2.72
N ASP A 160 -3.87 14.18 -1.49
CA ASP A 160 -4.98 15.10 -1.20
C ASP A 160 -4.74 16.50 -1.78
N LYS A 161 -3.55 17.04 -1.61
CA LYS A 161 -3.17 18.35 -2.18
C LYS A 161 -3.33 18.41 -3.69
N HIS A 162 -3.05 17.30 -4.40
CA HIS A 162 -3.16 17.23 -5.86
C HIS A 162 -4.58 16.91 -6.33
N LEU A 163 -5.30 16.05 -5.60
CA LEU A 163 -6.66 15.64 -5.94
C LEU A 163 -7.69 16.77 -5.84
N ASN A 164 -7.41 17.82 -5.06
CA ASN A 164 -8.28 18.98 -4.97
C ASN A 164 -8.18 19.93 -6.17
N SER A 165 -7.27 19.69 -7.13
CA SER A 165 -7.15 20.48 -8.35
C SER A 165 -8.29 20.18 -9.34
N PHE A 166 -9.19 21.14 -9.55
CA PHE A 166 -10.25 21.06 -10.56
C PHE A 166 -9.70 20.75 -11.97
N MET A 167 -8.57 21.38 -12.34
CA MET A 167 -7.94 21.16 -13.64
C MET A 167 -7.45 19.72 -13.79
N LEU A 168 -6.87 19.13 -12.75
CA LEU A 168 -6.40 17.74 -12.77
C LEU A 168 -7.59 16.78 -12.94
N LYS A 169 -8.67 16.97 -12.19
CA LYS A 169 -9.90 16.15 -12.32
C LYS A 169 -10.48 16.21 -13.74
N LYS A 170 -10.52 17.40 -14.34
CA LYS A 170 -11.04 17.58 -15.71
C LYS A 170 -10.13 16.92 -16.74
N ALA A 171 -8.82 17.11 -16.65
CA ALA A 171 -7.84 16.47 -17.54
C ALA A 171 -7.90 14.95 -17.44
N PHE A 172 -8.01 14.42 -16.22
CA PHE A 172 -8.14 12.99 -15.96
C PHE A 172 -9.41 12.42 -16.59
N ALA A 173 -10.56 13.07 -16.38
CA ALA A 173 -11.82 12.64 -17.00
C ALA A 173 -11.77 12.59 -18.53
N LEU A 174 -11.09 13.56 -19.16
CA LEU A 174 -10.90 13.58 -20.62
C LEU A 174 -9.95 12.46 -21.12
N ALA A 175 -9.02 12.01 -20.29
CA ALA A 175 -8.07 10.96 -20.63
C ALA A 175 -8.68 9.55 -20.66
N LYS A 176 -9.88 9.33 -20.07
CA LYS A 176 -10.50 8.02 -19.92
C LYS A 176 -10.54 7.21 -21.21
N ASN A 177 -11.17 7.74 -22.24
CA ASN A 177 -11.36 7.02 -23.50
C ASN A 177 -10.02 6.69 -24.18
N THR A 178 -9.03 7.55 -24.03
CA THR A 178 -7.68 7.32 -24.54
C THR A 178 -6.96 6.22 -23.76
N ALA A 179 -7.04 6.25 -22.44
CA ALA A 179 -6.46 5.23 -21.57
C ALA A 179 -7.05 3.84 -21.88
N TYR A 180 -8.37 3.73 -21.97
CA TYR A 180 -9.06 2.46 -22.28
C TYR A 180 -8.69 1.95 -23.68
N ARG A 181 -8.67 2.82 -24.69
CA ARG A 181 -8.32 2.44 -26.07
C ARG A 181 -6.89 1.93 -26.21
N HIS A 182 -5.98 2.41 -25.38
CA HIS A 182 -4.58 2.00 -25.37
C HIS A 182 -4.27 0.88 -24.36
N GLY A 183 -5.28 0.30 -23.72
CA GLY A 183 -5.13 -0.80 -22.76
C GLY A 183 -4.54 -0.36 -21.41
N TYR A 184 -4.72 0.90 -21.02
CA TYR A 184 -4.30 1.44 -19.71
C TYR A 184 -5.48 1.52 -18.73
N GLN A 185 -6.53 0.75 -18.98
CA GLN A 185 -7.71 0.70 -18.13
C GLN A 185 -7.38 0.41 -16.66
N PRO A 186 -6.58 -0.63 -16.29
CA PRO A 186 -6.30 -0.90 -14.88
C PRO A 186 -5.63 0.26 -14.16
N LEU A 187 -4.67 0.93 -14.80
CA LEU A 187 -4.04 2.13 -14.23
C LEU A 187 -5.04 3.27 -14.07
N TYR A 188 -5.88 3.48 -15.08
CA TYR A 188 -6.91 4.52 -15.01
C TYR A 188 -7.88 4.24 -13.86
N ASP A 189 -8.39 3.01 -13.77
CA ASP A 189 -9.36 2.59 -12.77
C ASP A 189 -8.77 2.64 -11.35
N PHE A 190 -7.50 2.29 -11.17
CA PHE A 190 -6.78 2.47 -9.91
C PHE A 190 -6.80 3.92 -9.43
N ILE A 191 -6.43 4.86 -10.31
CA ILE A 191 -6.42 6.29 -10.00
C ILE A 191 -7.85 6.83 -9.77
N ASP A 192 -8.82 6.42 -10.58
CA ASP A 192 -10.22 6.84 -10.47
C ASP A 192 -10.86 6.36 -9.16
N THR A 193 -10.53 5.13 -8.75
CA THR A 193 -10.98 4.56 -7.48
C THR A 193 -10.39 5.33 -6.30
N GLY A 194 -9.10 5.71 -6.37
CA GLY A 194 -8.49 6.60 -5.37
C GLY A 194 -9.17 7.97 -5.28
N PHE A 195 -9.49 8.59 -6.42
CA PHE A 195 -10.25 9.84 -6.44
C PHE A 195 -11.64 9.71 -5.82
N LYS A 196 -12.34 8.62 -6.12
CA LYS A 196 -13.66 8.31 -5.54
C LYS A 196 -13.58 8.04 -4.04
N ALA A 197 -12.54 7.35 -3.60
CA ALA A 197 -12.31 7.03 -2.19
C ALA A 197 -12.09 8.28 -1.34
N MET A 198 -11.39 9.27 -1.85
CA MET A 198 -11.11 10.52 -1.13
C MET A 198 -12.30 11.50 -1.12
N LYS A 199 -13.21 11.41 -2.09
CA LYS A 199 -14.31 12.37 -2.25
C LYS A 199 -15.22 12.54 -1.03
N PRO A 200 -15.61 11.48 -0.28
CA PRO A 200 -16.48 11.62 0.89
C PRO A 200 -15.75 12.15 2.14
N LEU A 201 -14.41 12.17 2.14
CA LEU A 201 -13.64 12.63 3.28
C LEU A 201 -13.79 14.15 3.46
N THR A 202 -14.03 14.60 4.69
CA THR A 202 -14.02 16.02 5.04
C THR A 202 -12.57 16.54 5.01
N SER A 203 -11.67 15.73 5.53
CA SER A 203 -10.21 15.93 5.48
C SER A 203 -9.54 14.57 5.44
N VAL A 204 -8.43 14.45 4.69
CA VAL A 204 -7.62 13.22 4.71
C VAL A 204 -7.06 12.94 6.09
N SER A 205 -6.79 13.98 6.89
CA SER A 205 -6.31 13.84 8.27
C SER A 205 -7.27 13.08 9.17
N ASP A 206 -8.60 13.23 8.96
CA ASP A 206 -9.63 12.54 9.76
C ASP A 206 -9.55 11.01 9.59
N PHE A 207 -8.98 10.55 8.49
CA PHE A 207 -8.77 9.13 8.21
C PHE A 207 -7.36 8.69 8.59
N ILE A 208 -6.32 9.40 8.09
CA ILE A 208 -4.94 8.90 8.18
C ILE A 208 -4.33 9.06 9.56
N GLU A 209 -4.66 10.13 10.33
CA GLU A 209 -4.07 10.33 11.65
C GLU A 209 -4.49 9.25 12.66
N PRO A 210 -5.79 8.92 12.85
CA PRO A 210 -6.16 7.84 13.75
C PRO A 210 -5.66 6.49 13.28
N PHE A 211 -5.60 6.23 11.96
CA PHE A 211 -5.00 5.03 11.39
C PHE A 211 -3.53 4.88 11.81
N CYS A 212 -2.71 5.88 11.49
CA CYS A 212 -1.27 5.85 11.80
C CYS A 212 -1.01 5.75 13.31
N LYS A 213 -1.77 6.48 14.13
CA LYS A 213 -1.65 6.42 15.59
C LYS A 213 -1.89 5.00 16.12
N ARG A 214 -2.90 4.32 15.60
CA ARG A 214 -3.23 2.95 16.01
C ARG A 214 -2.16 1.97 15.57
N GLU A 215 -1.69 2.04 14.32
CA GLU A 215 -0.64 1.17 13.80
C GLU A 215 0.68 1.36 14.58
N LEU A 216 1.09 2.60 14.87
CA LEU A 216 2.27 2.86 15.68
C LEU A 216 2.14 2.27 17.09
N SER A 217 0.96 2.37 17.71
CA SER A 217 0.71 1.74 19.01
C SER A 217 0.79 0.21 18.96
N ILE A 218 0.43 -0.42 17.84
CA ILE A 218 0.56 -1.86 17.65
C ILE A 218 2.03 -2.23 17.50
N ILE A 219 2.80 -1.47 16.71
CA ILE A 219 4.24 -1.68 16.56
C ILE A 219 4.93 -1.61 17.95
N ASP A 220 4.61 -0.58 18.77
CA ASP A 220 5.11 -0.47 20.14
C ASP A 220 4.80 -1.73 20.96
N GLN A 221 3.56 -2.22 20.92
CA GLN A 221 3.13 -3.40 21.69
C GLN A 221 3.79 -4.70 21.21
N VAL A 222 4.01 -4.85 19.90
CA VAL A 222 4.66 -6.03 19.31
C VAL A 222 6.10 -6.14 19.76
N HIS A 223 6.83 -5.01 19.80
CA HIS A 223 8.26 -4.97 20.08
C HIS A 223 8.61 -4.63 21.53
N ASP A 224 7.61 -4.28 22.39
CA ASP A 224 7.83 -4.06 23.82
C ASP A 224 8.09 -5.39 24.54
N THR A 225 9.36 -5.71 24.74
CA THR A 225 9.83 -6.92 25.42
C THR A 225 9.72 -6.83 26.95
N ASP A 226 9.59 -5.64 27.52
CA ASP A 226 9.53 -5.44 28.99
C ASP A 226 8.15 -5.73 29.58
N ASN A 227 7.10 -5.73 28.76
CA ASN A 227 5.75 -6.10 29.15
C ASN A 227 5.48 -7.62 29.06
N GLY A 228 6.45 -8.45 29.43
CA GLY A 228 6.37 -9.88 29.39
C GLY A 228 5.01 -10.41 29.84
N SER A 229 4.21 -10.93 28.92
CA SER A 229 3.00 -11.74 29.10
C SER A 229 1.64 -11.09 28.82
N LYS A 230 1.52 -9.86 28.37
CA LYS A 230 0.23 -9.45 27.81
C LYS A 230 0.15 -9.92 26.36
N PRO A 231 -0.87 -10.68 25.96
CA PRO A 231 -1.08 -10.97 24.56
C PRO A 231 -1.19 -9.61 23.84
N VAL A 232 -0.33 -9.39 22.86
CA VAL A 232 -0.49 -8.29 21.94
C VAL A 232 -1.74 -8.63 21.14
N ALA A 233 -2.87 -8.13 21.59
CA ALA A 233 -4.05 -8.21 20.79
C ALA A 233 -3.79 -7.29 19.58
N PHE A 234 -3.61 -7.87 18.39
CA PHE A 234 -3.65 -7.10 17.13
C PHE A 234 -5.01 -6.40 16.92
N GLY A 235 -5.73 -6.13 18.01
CA GLY A 235 -7.05 -5.54 18.04
C GLY A 235 -8.17 -6.56 17.88
N VAL A 236 -7.83 -7.83 17.93
CA VAL A 236 -8.78 -8.94 17.95
C VAL A 236 -9.18 -9.15 19.41
N SER A 237 -10.23 -8.47 19.87
CA SER A 237 -10.97 -8.80 21.08
C SER A 237 -12.32 -9.35 20.69
#